data_84741c490133141e499ed730643c1e4e
#
_entry.id   84741c490133141e499ed730643c1e4e
#
_cell.length_a   1.000
_cell.length_b   1.000
_cell.length_c   1.000
_cell.angle_alpha   90.00
_cell.angle_beta   90.00
_cell.angle_gamma   90.00
#
_symmetry.space_group_name_H-M   'P 1'
#
loop_
_entity.id
_entity.type
_entity.pdbx_description
1 polymer ?
#
loop_
_entity_poly.entity_id
_entity_poly.type
_entity_poly.pdbx_seq_one_letter_code
_entity_poly.pdbx_strand_id
1 'polypeptide(L)'
;MRLLLDTHVLLWWLSDDRKLAKNARNIIANPDNDVLVSSASAWEISIKAALGRLEIELDDLERAMVRNGFRPLPIAIQHALTAGRLPNLHRDPFDRMLVAQASVEELRVVSHDRVFERYSLAAEGLPPIIV
;
A
#
# COMPACT_ATOMS: atom_id res chain seq x y z
N MET A 1 6.09 10.68 9.56
CA MET A 1 5.25 9.48 9.72
C MET A 1 5.80 8.33 8.89
N ARG A 2 5.49 7.11 9.25
CA ARG A 2 5.81 5.92 8.47
C ARG A 2 4.55 5.45 7.76
N LEU A 3 4.58 5.46 6.44
CA LEU A 3 3.41 5.24 5.57
C LEU A 3 3.56 3.98 4.73
N LEU A 4 2.45 3.27 4.53
CA LEU A 4 2.37 2.15 3.61
C LEU A 4 1.32 2.49 2.55
N LEU A 5 1.75 2.62 1.29
CA LEU A 5 0.82 2.96 0.20
C LEU A 5 0.00 1.74 -0.20
N ASP A 6 -1.31 1.92 -0.37
CA ASP A 6 -2.06 0.88 -1.05
C ASP A 6 -1.75 0.91 -2.56
N THR A 7 -2.12 -0.16 -3.25
CA THR A 7 -1.74 -0.35 -4.66
C THR A 7 -2.30 0.76 -5.56
N HIS A 8 -3.55 1.19 -5.36
CA HIS A 8 -4.15 2.24 -6.19
C HIS A 8 -3.48 3.60 -5.97
N VAL A 9 -3.20 3.94 -4.71
CA VAL A 9 -2.50 5.19 -4.39
C VAL A 9 -1.11 5.21 -5.03
N LEU A 10 -0.39 4.10 -4.94
CA LEU A 10 0.91 3.96 -5.61
C LEU A 10 0.81 4.18 -7.12
N LEU A 11 -0.14 3.52 -7.78
CA LEU A 11 -0.35 3.65 -9.22
C LEU A 11 -0.73 5.08 -9.62
N TRP A 12 -1.62 5.72 -8.86
CA TRP A 12 -1.99 7.11 -9.13
C TRP A 12 -0.82 8.07 -8.94
N TRP A 13 0.01 7.84 -7.96
CA TRP A 13 1.23 8.63 -7.76
C TRP A 13 2.18 8.48 -8.96
N LEU A 14 2.46 7.24 -9.36
CA LEU A 14 3.40 6.97 -10.45
C LEU A 14 2.93 7.48 -11.81
N SER A 15 1.62 7.48 -12.06
CA SER A 15 1.03 7.97 -13.32
C SER A 15 0.61 9.45 -13.25
N ASP A 16 0.82 10.11 -12.13
CA ASP A 16 0.36 11.48 -11.88
C ASP A 16 -1.14 11.64 -12.16
N ASP A 17 -1.93 10.67 -11.70
CA ASP A 17 -3.37 10.62 -11.93
C ASP A 17 -4.08 11.64 -11.05
N ARG A 18 -5.05 12.37 -11.63
CA ARG A 18 -5.85 13.37 -10.93
C ARG A 18 -6.75 12.78 -9.83
N LYS A 19 -6.99 11.48 -9.83
CA LYS A 19 -7.69 10.79 -8.74
C LYS A 19 -6.96 10.90 -7.41
N LEU A 20 -5.64 11.07 -7.45
CA LEU A 20 -4.85 11.29 -6.25
C LEU A 20 -5.01 12.75 -5.81
N ALA A 21 -5.69 12.96 -4.70
CA ALA A 21 -5.97 14.28 -4.16
C ALA A 21 -4.69 15.01 -3.75
N LYS A 22 -4.75 16.34 -3.73
CA LYS A 22 -3.60 17.20 -3.41
C LYS A 22 -3.05 16.92 -2.02
N ASN A 23 -3.91 16.66 -1.03
CA ASN A 23 -3.46 16.34 0.33
C ASN A 23 -2.63 15.04 0.36
N ALA A 24 -3.04 14.04 -0.41
CA ALA A 24 -2.28 12.79 -0.53
C ALA A 24 -0.91 13.03 -1.16
N ARG A 25 -0.86 13.81 -2.22
CA ARG A 25 0.40 14.18 -2.89
C ARG A 25 1.35 14.87 -1.92
N ASN A 26 0.83 15.80 -1.11
CA ASN A 26 1.63 16.53 -0.14
C ASN A 26 2.20 15.60 0.94
N ILE A 27 1.42 14.65 1.43
CA ILE A 27 1.86 13.68 2.44
C ILE A 27 2.95 12.75 1.87
N ILE A 28 2.75 12.24 0.67
CA ILE A 28 3.71 11.32 0.02
C ILE A 28 5.00 12.06 -0.35
N ALA A 29 4.90 13.30 -0.80
CA ALA A 29 6.05 14.11 -1.20
C ALA A 29 6.83 14.68 -0.01
N ASN A 30 6.28 14.67 1.19
CA ASN A 30 6.93 15.24 2.36
C ASN A 30 8.17 14.41 2.74
N PRO A 31 9.39 15.00 2.69
CA PRO A 31 10.63 14.27 2.97
C PRO A 31 10.75 13.79 4.42
N ASP A 32 9.97 14.34 5.34
CA ASP A 32 9.92 13.89 6.73
C ASP A 32 9.15 12.58 6.90
N ASN A 33 8.39 12.16 5.89
CA ASN A 33 7.65 10.91 5.89
C ASN A 33 8.48 9.79 5.27
N ASP A 34 8.43 8.63 5.90
CA ASP A 34 9.03 7.40 5.39
C ASP A 34 7.94 6.62 4.64
N VAL A 35 8.08 6.51 3.33
CA VAL A 35 7.07 5.90 2.46
C VAL A 35 7.53 4.51 2.04
N LEU A 36 6.72 3.50 2.38
CA LEU A 36 7.00 2.10 2.07
C LEU A 36 5.99 1.57 1.04
N VAL A 37 6.47 0.63 0.23
CA VAL A 37 5.67 -0.09 -0.76
C VAL A 37 5.84 -1.58 -0.50
N SER A 38 4.73 -2.28 -0.31
CA SER A 38 4.73 -3.71 -0.03
C SER A 38 5.05 -4.53 -1.28
N SER A 39 5.74 -5.64 -1.08
CA SER A 39 5.88 -6.69 -2.10
C SER A 39 4.51 -7.22 -2.56
N ALA A 40 3.49 -7.18 -1.71
CA ALA A 40 2.11 -7.54 -2.08
C ALA A 40 1.57 -6.62 -3.17
N SER A 41 1.81 -5.32 -3.08
CA SER A 41 1.40 -4.35 -4.11
C SER A 41 2.15 -4.58 -5.42
N ALA A 42 3.44 -4.84 -5.37
CA ALA A 42 4.25 -5.16 -6.55
C ALA A 42 3.72 -6.43 -7.23
N TRP A 43 3.36 -7.45 -6.45
CA TRP A 43 2.79 -8.69 -6.97
C TRP A 43 1.42 -8.47 -7.61
N GLU A 44 0.54 -7.71 -6.96
CA GLU A 44 -0.77 -7.35 -7.52
C GLU A 44 -0.62 -6.63 -8.87
N ILE A 45 0.28 -5.66 -8.96
CA ILE A 45 0.59 -4.94 -10.20
C ILE A 45 1.09 -5.91 -11.28
N SER A 46 1.98 -6.81 -10.93
CA SER A 46 2.54 -7.82 -11.83
C SER A 46 1.46 -8.73 -12.40
N ILE A 47 0.52 -9.19 -11.57
CA ILE A 47 -0.61 -10.02 -11.98
C ILE A 47 -1.51 -9.25 -12.96
N LYS A 48 -1.87 -8.02 -12.62
CA LYS A 48 -2.75 -7.19 -13.47
C LYS A 48 -2.10 -6.84 -14.80
N ALA A 49 -0.82 -6.58 -14.81
CA ALA A 49 -0.06 -6.33 -16.04
C ALA A 49 -0.06 -7.58 -16.94
N ALA A 50 0.17 -8.76 -16.37
CA ALA A 50 0.17 -10.03 -17.10
C ALA A 50 -1.21 -10.35 -17.70
N LEU A 51 -2.30 -9.92 -17.05
CA LEU A 51 -3.68 -10.09 -17.52
C LEU A 51 -4.12 -9.01 -18.52
N GLY A 52 -3.25 -8.09 -18.88
CA GLY A 52 -3.58 -6.97 -19.79
C GLY A 52 -4.48 -5.90 -19.18
N ARG A 53 -4.64 -5.90 -17.86
CA ARG A 53 -5.51 -4.94 -17.14
C ARG A 53 -4.78 -3.67 -16.75
N LEU A 54 -3.48 -3.63 -16.93
CA LEU A 54 -2.64 -2.52 -16.51
C LEU A 54 -1.48 -2.38 -17.49
N GLU A 55 -1.31 -1.19 -18.06
CA GLU A 55 -0.19 -0.87 -18.94
C GLU A 55 0.94 -0.27 -18.12
N ILE A 56 1.88 -1.11 -17.72
CA ILE A 56 3.05 -0.70 -16.95
C ILE A 56 4.24 -1.61 -17.27
N GLU A 57 5.41 -1.00 -17.43
CA GLU A 57 6.66 -1.73 -17.53
C GLU A 57 7.15 -2.06 -16.12
N LEU A 58 7.20 -3.35 -15.79
CA LEU A 58 7.54 -3.79 -14.43
C LEU A 58 8.95 -3.37 -14.00
N ASP A 59 9.89 -3.35 -14.94
CA ASP A 59 11.26 -2.87 -14.66
C ASP A 59 11.27 -1.39 -14.25
N ASP A 60 10.32 -0.59 -14.75
CA ASP A 60 10.22 0.81 -14.39
C ASP A 60 9.66 1.03 -12.99
N LEU A 61 8.88 0.09 -12.47
CA LEU A 61 8.32 0.19 -11.12
C LEU A 61 9.44 0.29 -10.08
N GLU A 62 10.41 -0.60 -10.13
CA GLU A 62 11.52 -0.63 -9.19
C GLU A 62 12.36 0.64 -9.26
N ARG A 63 12.67 1.10 -10.48
CA ARG A 63 13.38 2.35 -10.70
C ARG A 63 12.61 3.57 -10.17
N ALA A 64 11.30 3.60 -10.39
CA ALA A 64 10.44 4.67 -9.90
C ALA A 64 10.40 4.71 -8.37
N MET A 65 10.38 3.56 -7.71
CA MET A 65 10.47 3.48 -6.26
C MET A 65 11.77 4.10 -5.75
N VAL A 66 12.90 3.76 -6.37
CA VAL A 66 14.21 4.32 -6.00
C VAL A 66 14.22 5.84 -6.21
N ARG A 67 13.75 6.33 -7.36
CA ARG A 67 13.71 7.77 -7.65
C ARG A 67 12.86 8.55 -6.66
N ASN A 68 11.76 7.95 -6.17
CA ASN A 68 10.87 8.59 -5.21
C ASN A 68 11.28 8.40 -3.76
N GLY A 69 12.35 7.65 -3.51
CA GLY A 69 12.78 7.34 -2.14
C GLY A 69 11.82 6.40 -1.41
N PHE A 70 11.02 5.63 -2.12
CA PHE A 70 10.12 4.64 -1.53
C PHE A 70 10.91 3.39 -1.14
N ARG A 71 10.67 2.90 0.06
CA ARG A 71 11.34 1.73 0.56
C ARG A 71 10.49 0.48 0.36
N PRO A 72 11.08 -0.64 -0.09
CA PRO A 72 10.36 -1.89 -0.20
C PRO A 72 10.06 -2.49 1.17
N LEU A 73 8.88 -3.08 1.32
CA LEU A 73 8.49 -3.84 2.51
C LEU A 73 8.23 -5.30 2.09
N PRO A 74 9.19 -6.19 2.32
CA PRO A 74 9.00 -7.61 2.03
C PRO A 74 7.94 -8.24 2.93
N ILE A 75 7.27 -9.27 2.43
CA ILE A 75 6.31 -10.06 3.21
C ILE A 75 7.09 -11.05 4.07
N ALA A 76 7.01 -10.88 5.39
CA ALA A 76 7.57 -11.82 6.35
C ALA A 76 6.54 -12.88 6.75
N ILE A 77 7.00 -13.98 7.33
CA ILE A 77 6.10 -15.03 7.85
C ILE A 77 5.10 -14.46 8.86
N GLN A 78 5.54 -13.58 9.75
CA GLN A 78 4.67 -12.92 10.72
C GLN A 78 3.55 -12.14 10.05
N HIS A 79 3.83 -11.46 8.95
CA HIS A 79 2.82 -10.75 8.16
C HIS A 79 1.77 -11.72 7.62
N ALA A 80 2.23 -12.84 7.04
CA ALA A 80 1.34 -13.83 6.45
C ALA A 80 0.41 -14.45 7.50
N LEU A 81 0.94 -14.81 8.65
CA LEU A 81 0.15 -15.41 9.73
C LEU A 81 -0.86 -14.39 10.30
N THR A 82 -0.46 -13.14 10.46
CA THR A 82 -1.34 -12.06 10.92
C THR A 82 -2.47 -11.83 9.91
N ALA A 83 -2.17 -11.81 8.62
CA ALA A 83 -3.18 -11.64 7.57
C ALA A 83 -4.25 -12.73 7.63
N GLY A 84 -3.84 -13.98 7.88
CA GLY A 84 -4.77 -15.11 8.00
C GLY A 84 -5.70 -15.02 9.21
N ARG A 85 -5.31 -14.30 10.25
CA ARG A 85 -6.08 -14.14 11.49
C ARG A 85 -7.01 -12.93 11.48
N LEU A 86 -6.95 -12.07 10.46
CA LEU A 86 -7.81 -10.90 10.37
C LEU A 86 -9.28 -11.33 10.21
N PRO A 87 -10.22 -10.54 10.75
CA PRO A 87 -11.65 -10.81 10.53
C PRO A 87 -11.99 -10.71 9.05
N ASN A 88 -13.07 -11.39 8.64
CA ASN A 88 -13.48 -11.46 7.25
C ASN A 88 -14.30 -10.22 6.84
N LEU A 89 -13.66 -9.04 6.85
CA LEU A 89 -14.29 -7.76 6.49
C LEU A 89 -14.18 -7.47 4.99
N HIS A 90 -13.21 -8.05 4.32
CA HIS A 90 -12.92 -7.84 2.91
C HIS A 90 -12.28 -9.10 2.33
N ARG A 91 -12.58 -9.41 1.06
CA ARG A 91 -12.06 -10.62 0.41
C ARG A 91 -10.74 -10.44 -0.30
N ASP A 92 -10.32 -9.18 -0.53
CA ASP A 92 -9.10 -8.89 -1.26
C ASP A 92 -7.87 -9.31 -0.43
N PRO A 93 -7.13 -10.33 -0.87
CA PRO A 93 -5.97 -10.82 -0.11
C PRO A 93 -4.83 -9.82 -0.09
N PHE A 94 -4.71 -8.95 -1.09
CA PHE A 94 -3.66 -7.94 -1.13
C PHE A 94 -3.90 -6.88 -0.06
N ASP A 95 -5.14 -6.39 0.06
CA ASP A 95 -5.51 -5.42 1.10
C ASP A 95 -5.35 -6.01 2.50
N ARG A 96 -5.73 -7.28 2.69
CA ARG A 96 -5.53 -7.97 3.97
C ARG A 96 -4.05 -8.04 4.34
N MET A 97 -3.18 -8.30 3.38
CA MET A 97 -1.73 -8.32 3.61
C MET A 97 -1.22 -6.94 4.00
N LEU A 98 -1.69 -5.88 3.36
CA LEU A 98 -1.30 -4.50 3.72
C LEU A 98 -1.71 -4.17 5.15
N VAL A 99 -2.93 -4.56 5.57
CA VAL A 99 -3.40 -4.38 6.95
C VAL A 99 -2.48 -5.11 7.93
N ALA A 100 -2.16 -6.37 7.63
CA ALA A 100 -1.29 -7.18 8.49
C ALA A 100 0.10 -6.56 8.63
N GLN A 101 0.69 -6.12 7.52
CA GLN A 101 1.99 -5.47 7.54
C GLN A 101 1.96 -4.16 8.30
N ALA A 102 0.94 -3.34 8.08
CA ALA A 102 0.78 -2.08 8.80
C ALA A 102 0.64 -2.30 10.31
N SER A 103 -0.10 -3.31 10.72
CA SER A 103 -0.27 -3.65 12.12
C SER A 103 1.06 -4.10 12.76
N VAL A 104 1.76 -5.03 12.13
CA VAL A 104 3.02 -5.59 12.65
C VAL A 104 4.13 -4.55 12.68
N GLU A 105 4.25 -3.74 11.63
CA GLU A 105 5.33 -2.77 11.47
C GLU A 105 4.98 -1.38 11.99
N GLU A 106 3.79 -1.20 12.54
CA GLU A 106 3.30 0.10 13.06
C GLU A 106 3.34 1.19 11.99
N LEU A 107 2.73 0.90 10.83
CA LEU A 107 2.61 1.82 9.71
C LEU A 107 1.18 2.32 9.57
N ARG A 108 1.02 3.47 8.95
CA ARG A 108 -0.28 3.99 8.55
C ARG A 108 -0.48 3.71 7.05
N VAL A 109 -1.56 3.02 6.72
CA VAL A 109 -1.93 2.78 5.31
C VAL A 109 -2.48 4.07 4.71
N VAL A 110 -2.00 4.44 3.54
CA VAL A 110 -2.56 5.55 2.75
C VAL A 110 -3.42 4.93 1.66
N SER A 111 -4.74 5.14 1.73
CA SER A 111 -5.70 4.51 0.83
C SER A 111 -6.87 5.43 0.53
N HIS A 112 -7.53 5.14 -0.60
CA HIS A 112 -8.83 5.70 -0.94
C HIS A 112 -9.98 4.88 -0.34
N ASP A 113 -9.74 3.62 0.03
CA ASP A 113 -10.76 2.68 0.49
C ASP A 113 -10.91 2.74 2.02
N ARG A 114 -12.13 3.06 2.46
CA ARG A 114 -12.45 3.15 3.89
C ARG A 114 -12.47 1.80 4.62
N VAL A 115 -12.40 0.68 3.92
CA VAL A 115 -12.29 -0.64 4.57
C VAL A 115 -11.08 -0.71 5.50
N PHE A 116 -10.03 0.03 5.20
CA PHE A 116 -8.84 0.08 6.05
C PHE A 116 -9.11 0.67 7.44
N GLU A 117 -10.10 1.55 7.59
CA GLU A 117 -10.52 2.06 8.91
C GLU A 117 -11.06 0.92 9.78
N ARG A 118 -11.89 0.06 9.22
CA ARG A 118 -12.47 -1.08 9.92
C ARG A 118 -11.42 -2.11 10.31
N TYR A 119 -10.50 -2.40 9.41
CA TYR A 119 -9.41 -3.34 9.65
C TYR A 119 -8.43 -2.83 10.70
N SER A 120 -8.09 -1.55 10.68
CA SER A 120 -7.14 -1.00 11.66
C SER A 120 -7.69 -1.09 13.09
N LEU A 121 -9.00 -0.90 13.26
CA LEU A 121 -9.67 -1.08 14.55
C LEU A 121 -9.59 -2.55 15.00
N ALA A 122 -9.90 -3.48 14.10
CA ALA A 122 -9.90 -4.91 14.39
C ALA A 122 -8.50 -5.47 14.70
N ALA A 123 -7.48 -4.93 14.04
CA ALA A 123 -6.09 -5.36 14.20
C ALA A 123 -5.34 -4.56 15.27
N GLU A 124 -6.02 -3.63 15.95
CA GLU A 124 -5.42 -2.71 16.92
C GLU A 124 -4.23 -1.92 16.35
N GLY A 125 -4.30 -1.65 15.04
CA GLY A 125 -3.27 -0.92 14.32
C GLY A 125 -3.49 0.59 14.35
N LEU A 126 -2.54 1.33 13.78
CA LEU A 126 -2.66 2.77 13.60
C LEU A 126 -3.77 3.08 12.59
N PRO A 127 -4.51 4.19 12.77
CA PRO A 127 -5.55 4.55 11.81
C PRO A 127 -4.96 4.87 10.44
N PRO A 128 -5.65 4.47 9.35
CA PRO A 128 -5.20 4.81 8.00
C PRO A 128 -5.39 6.29 7.70
N ILE A 129 -4.73 6.75 6.65
CA ILE A 129 -4.97 8.06 6.06
C ILE A 129 -5.83 7.83 4.82
N ILE A 130 -7.08 8.24 4.89
CA ILE A 130 -8.02 8.11 3.77
C ILE A 130 -7.91 9.37 2.90
N VAL A 131 -7.69 9.16 1.61
CA VAL A 131 -7.42 10.22 0.65
C VAL A 131 -8.39 10.24 -0.53
#